data_b895624b9450d09e8922e6c703d4f226
#
_entry.id   b895624b9450d09e8922e6c703d4f226
#
_cell.length_a   1.000
_cell.length_b   1.000
_cell.length_c   1.000
_cell.angle_alpha   90.00
_cell.angle_beta   90.00
_cell.angle_gamma   90.00
#
_symmetry.space_group_name_H-M   'P 1'
#
loop_
_entity.id
_entity.type
_entity.pdbx_description
1 polymer ?
#
loop_
_entity_poly.entity_id
_entity_poly.type
_entity_poly.pdbx_seq_one_letter_code
_entity_poly.pdbx_strand_id
1 'polypeptide(L)'
;MENPTDREVTMKTGTQHLYIPGPTNVPEAVRQAMIVPMQDHRAPDFGDLTLGLFADLKKVFKTETGSVMMFPGSGTGCWEAAITNTLNPGDKVLMARHGQFSHLWIDMAQKLGLDVEVVDLAWGAGVPANEFARILGNDRHGKIKAVFVTHNETATGVTSDIALVRRALDESFHDAMLFVDGVSSIGSIDFRMDEWGVDLAVTGSQKGFMLPAGLGMLGVSAKAMAAAETAKMRRAYFDFADMARANTTGYFPYTPPVQLFHGLRRALDRMLDEGMENIFARHRRLA
;
A
#
# COMPACT_ATOMS: atom_id res chain seq x y z
N MET A 1 -37.42 -27.96 -12.63
CA MET A 1 -36.06 -27.37 -12.80
C MET A 1 -36.27 -26.04 -13.49
N GLU A 2 -36.29 -24.94 -12.74
CA GLU A 2 -36.42 -23.59 -13.31
C GLU A 2 -35.13 -23.24 -14.04
N ASN A 3 -35.29 -22.68 -15.21
CA ASN A 3 -34.20 -22.29 -16.10
C ASN A 3 -33.41 -21.12 -15.46
N PRO A 4 -32.06 -21.20 -15.28
CA PRO A 4 -31.28 -20.16 -14.62
C PRO A 4 -31.25 -18.81 -15.37
N THR A 5 -31.85 -18.72 -16.55
CA THR A 5 -31.83 -17.54 -17.44
C THR A 5 -32.97 -16.53 -17.19
N ASP A 6 -33.95 -16.82 -16.34
CA ASP A 6 -35.12 -15.96 -16.10
C ASP A 6 -34.96 -15.06 -14.85
N ARG A 7 -33.75 -14.68 -14.48
CA ARG A 7 -33.60 -13.54 -13.57
C ARG A 7 -33.88 -12.26 -14.35
N GLU A 8 -35.10 -11.72 -14.20
CA GLU A 8 -35.39 -10.36 -14.56
C GLU A 8 -34.28 -9.43 -14.04
N VAL A 9 -33.50 -8.87 -14.93
CA VAL A 9 -32.56 -7.82 -14.61
C VAL A 9 -33.41 -6.58 -14.32
N THR A 10 -33.90 -6.47 -13.09
CA THR A 10 -34.54 -5.23 -12.61
C THR A 10 -33.50 -4.12 -12.70
N MET A 11 -33.62 -3.25 -13.70
CA MET A 11 -32.81 -2.04 -13.79
C MET A 11 -33.09 -1.20 -12.54
N LYS A 12 -32.12 -1.15 -11.64
CA LYS A 12 -32.18 -0.26 -10.48
C LYS A 12 -32.13 1.18 -10.97
N THR A 13 -33.17 1.94 -10.71
CA THR A 13 -33.21 3.38 -11.02
C THR A 13 -32.50 4.15 -9.92
N GLY A 14 -31.72 5.19 -10.31
CA GLY A 14 -30.96 6.06 -9.42
C GLY A 14 -29.47 5.72 -9.33
N THR A 15 -28.71 6.60 -8.68
CA THR A 15 -27.27 6.41 -8.47
C THR A 15 -27.05 5.45 -7.31
N GLN A 16 -26.29 4.37 -7.57
CA GLN A 16 -25.90 3.44 -6.52
C GLN A 16 -24.73 4.01 -5.74
N HIS A 17 -24.81 3.99 -4.42
CA HIS A 17 -23.74 4.36 -3.51
C HIS A 17 -23.28 3.16 -2.70
N LEU A 18 -21.97 3.02 -2.54
CA LEU A 18 -21.35 2.01 -1.68
C LEU A 18 -21.19 2.57 -0.26
N TYR A 19 -21.60 1.79 0.74
CA TYR A 19 -21.42 2.07 2.16
C TYR A 19 -20.62 0.93 2.81
N ILE A 20 -19.46 0.65 2.21
CA ILE A 20 -18.53 -0.41 2.64
C ILE A 20 -17.13 0.19 2.78
N PRO A 21 -16.23 -0.44 3.53
CA PRO A 21 -14.85 0.05 3.71
C PRO A 21 -14.01 0.15 2.44
N GLY A 22 -14.50 -0.36 1.34
CA GLY A 22 -13.91 -0.33 0.01
C GLY A 22 -14.24 -1.57 -0.81
N PRO A 23 -14.26 -1.44 -2.15
CA PRO A 23 -13.90 -0.25 -2.92
C PRO A 23 -14.81 0.94 -2.60
N THR A 24 -14.27 2.16 -2.72
CA THR A 24 -15.01 3.40 -2.46
C THR A 24 -15.83 3.85 -3.68
N ASN A 25 -16.77 4.76 -3.46
CA ASN A 25 -17.41 5.46 -4.57
C ASN A 25 -16.37 6.28 -5.33
N VAL A 26 -16.40 6.22 -6.67
CA VAL A 26 -15.54 7.03 -7.54
C VAL A 26 -16.23 8.35 -7.82
N PRO A 27 -15.66 9.52 -7.44
CA PRO A 27 -16.24 10.82 -7.74
C PRO A 27 -16.40 11.02 -9.25
N GLU A 28 -17.47 11.71 -9.68
CA GLU A 28 -17.78 11.94 -11.10
C GLU A 28 -16.59 12.55 -11.85
N ALA A 29 -15.92 13.55 -11.28
CA ALA A 29 -14.77 14.18 -11.91
C ALA A 29 -13.58 13.22 -12.13
N VAL A 30 -13.40 12.25 -11.25
CA VAL A 30 -12.37 11.20 -11.40
C VAL A 30 -12.80 10.20 -12.45
N ARG A 31 -14.07 9.80 -12.45
CA ARG A 31 -14.65 8.90 -13.45
C ARG A 31 -14.54 9.48 -14.86
N GLN A 32 -14.87 10.76 -15.04
CA GLN A 32 -14.77 11.46 -16.33
C GLN A 32 -13.31 11.59 -16.81
N ALA A 33 -12.37 11.80 -15.90
CA ALA A 33 -10.95 11.86 -16.25
C ALA A 33 -10.39 10.55 -16.81
N MET A 34 -11.02 9.41 -16.50
CA MET A 34 -10.65 8.11 -17.06
C MET A 34 -11.24 7.85 -18.46
N ILE A 35 -12.19 8.68 -18.93
CA ILE A 35 -12.79 8.56 -20.24
C ILE A 35 -11.93 9.36 -21.24
N VAL A 36 -10.77 8.79 -21.55
CA VAL A 36 -9.83 9.34 -22.52
C VAL A 36 -9.61 8.36 -23.66
N PRO A 37 -9.34 8.83 -24.89
CA PRO A 37 -8.86 7.97 -25.97
C PRO A 37 -7.64 7.17 -25.54
N MET A 38 -7.41 6.01 -26.16
CA MET A 38 -6.18 5.25 -25.91
C MET A 38 -4.98 6.12 -26.27
N GLN A 39 -4.03 6.21 -25.32
CA GLN A 39 -2.79 6.95 -25.46
C GLN A 39 -1.62 5.97 -25.59
N ASP A 40 -0.66 6.31 -26.43
CA ASP A 40 0.60 5.58 -26.48
C ASP A 40 1.39 5.82 -25.20
N HIS A 41 1.51 4.76 -24.40
CA HIS A 41 2.25 4.79 -23.12
C HIS A 41 3.77 4.88 -23.28
N ARG A 42 4.27 5.04 -24.50
CA ARG A 42 5.67 5.34 -24.84
C ARG A 42 5.85 6.74 -25.43
N ALA A 43 4.76 7.48 -25.61
CA ALA A 43 4.83 8.87 -26.08
C ALA A 43 5.40 9.80 -24.97
N PRO A 44 6.07 10.89 -25.34
CA PRO A 44 6.68 11.80 -24.36
C PRO A 44 5.69 12.39 -23.35
N ASP A 45 4.50 12.76 -23.79
CA ASP A 45 3.44 13.33 -22.95
C ASP A 45 2.94 12.36 -21.87
N PHE A 46 3.04 11.04 -22.11
CA PHE A 46 2.76 10.05 -21.09
C PHE A 46 3.83 10.04 -19.98
N GLY A 47 5.10 10.19 -20.34
CA GLY A 47 6.20 10.32 -19.37
C GLY A 47 6.00 11.53 -18.46
N ASP A 48 5.60 12.67 -19.00
CA ASP A 48 5.33 13.88 -18.22
C ASP A 48 4.18 13.69 -17.24
N LEU A 49 3.08 13.04 -17.67
CA LEU A 49 1.97 12.69 -16.79
C LEU A 49 2.45 11.86 -15.59
N THR A 50 3.19 10.80 -15.83
CA THR A 50 3.59 9.84 -14.79
C THR A 50 4.63 10.40 -13.84
N LEU A 51 5.59 11.21 -14.32
CA LEU A 51 6.54 11.92 -13.46
C LEU A 51 5.81 12.86 -12.49
N GLY A 52 4.76 13.57 -12.97
CA GLY A 52 3.90 14.38 -12.12
C GLY A 52 3.15 13.54 -11.07
N LEU A 53 2.69 12.33 -11.43
CA LEU A 53 2.04 11.41 -10.48
C LEU A 53 3.01 10.94 -9.38
N PHE A 54 4.23 10.55 -9.74
CA PHE A 54 5.24 10.15 -8.74
C PHE A 54 5.56 11.28 -7.76
N ALA A 55 5.72 12.52 -8.26
CA ALA A 55 5.99 13.67 -7.44
C ALA A 55 4.87 13.95 -6.42
N ASP A 56 3.62 13.87 -6.86
CA ASP A 56 2.47 14.14 -5.99
C ASP A 56 2.14 12.97 -5.04
N LEU A 57 2.37 11.73 -5.46
CA LEU A 57 2.27 10.57 -4.58
C LEU A 57 3.26 10.68 -3.41
N LYS A 58 4.49 11.16 -3.63
CA LYS A 58 5.44 11.40 -2.55
C LYS A 58 4.87 12.34 -1.48
N LYS A 59 4.10 13.36 -1.88
CA LYS A 59 3.42 14.27 -0.92
C LYS A 59 2.38 13.54 -0.09
N VAL A 60 1.62 12.61 -0.70
CA VAL A 60 0.60 11.81 0.01
C VAL A 60 1.24 10.81 0.97
N PHE A 61 2.35 10.18 0.58
CA PHE A 61 3.13 9.30 1.46
C PHE A 61 3.95 10.05 2.52
N LYS A 62 4.06 11.38 2.40
CA LYS A 62 4.96 12.22 3.21
C LYS A 62 6.39 11.66 3.19
N THR A 63 6.94 11.49 1.99
CA THR A 63 8.33 11.07 1.77
C THR A 63 9.05 12.01 0.81
N GLU A 64 10.22 12.47 1.20
CA GLU A 64 11.16 13.18 0.35
C GLU A 64 12.27 12.27 -0.13
N THR A 65 12.71 11.35 0.75
CA THR A 65 13.87 10.48 0.56
C THR A 65 13.54 9.16 -0.14
N GLY A 66 12.33 8.66 0.03
CA GLY A 66 11.86 7.43 -0.59
C GLY A 66 11.47 7.58 -2.05
N SER A 67 11.30 6.46 -2.73
CA SER A 67 10.70 6.35 -4.06
C SER A 67 9.25 5.87 -3.95
N VAL A 68 8.43 6.22 -4.93
CA VAL A 68 7.09 5.63 -5.07
C VAL A 68 7.04 4.84 -6.37
N MET A 69 6.53 3.61 -6.30
CA MET A 69 6.31 2.74 -7.44
C MET A 69 4.83 2.47 -7.62
N MET A 70 4.38 2.37 -8.86
CA MET A 70 3.00 2.02 -9.22
C MET A 70 2.99 0.72 -10.01
N PHE A 71 2.19 -0.25 -9.57
CA PHE A 71 2.03 -1.53 -10.23
C PHE A 71 0.59 -1.74 -10.68
N PRO A 72 0.35 -2.17 -11.93
CA PRO A 72 -0.96 -2.69 -12.30
C PRO A 72 -1.29 -3.89 -11.41
N GLY A 73 -2.30 -3.73 -10.54
CA GLY A 73 -2.63 -4.74 -9.54
C GLY A 73 -3.45 -4.17 -8.39
N SER A 74 -3.26 -4.74 -7.21
CA SER A 74 -3.93 -4.31 -5.97
C SER A 74 -2.91 -4.09 -4.86
N GLY A 75 -3.36 -3.57 -3.71
CA GLY A 75 -2.53 -3.52 -2.51
C GLY A 75 -1.98 -4.90 -2.11
N THR A 76 -2.75 -5.97 -2.32
CA THR A 76 -2.30 -7.35 -2.10
C THR A 76 -1.11 -7.72 -2.99
N GLY A 77 -1.11 -7.30 -4.27
CA GLY A 77 0.05 -7.47 -5.14
C GLY A 77 1.28 -6.69 -4.65
N CYS A 78 1.06 -5.52 -4.04
CA CYS A 78 2.15 -4.76 -3.43
C CYS A 78 2.69 -5.39 -2.13
N TRP A 79 1.88 -6.17 -1.39
CA TRP A 79 2.40 -6.99 -0.29
C TRP A 79 3.42 -8.02 -0.79
N GLU A 80 3.08 -8.71 -1.88
CA GLU A 80 3.98 -9.67 -2.52
C GLU A 80 5.22 -8.98 -3.08
N ALA A 81 5.05 -7.84 -3.76
CA ALA A 81 6.15 -7.03 -4.27
C ALA A 81 7.12 -6.62 -3.14
N ALA A 82 6.61 -6.15 -2.01
CA ALA A 82 7.40 -5.78 -0.84
C ALA A 82 8.26 -6.95 -0.35
N ILE A 83 7.65 -8.12 -0.13
CA ILE A 83 8.31 -9.31 0.37
C ILE A 83 9.36 -9.83 -0.63
N THR A 84 8.96 -10.05 -1.88
CA THR A 84 9.82 -10.73 -2.86
C THR A 84 11.02 -9.90 -3.31
N ASN A 85 10.94 -8.58 -3.19
CA ASN A 85 12.07 -7.71 -3.54
C ASN A 85 13.07 -7.51 -2.42
N THR A 86 12.71 -7.70 -1.15
CA THR A 86 13.57 -7.25 -0.04
C THR A 86 13.96 -8.34 0.95
N LEU A 87 13.35 -9.52 0.84
CA LEU A 87 13.59 -10.64 1.75
C LEU A 87 14.04 -11.89 0.99
N ASN A 88 14.54 -12.85 1.77
CA ASN A 88 14.99 -14.15 1.27
C ASN A 88 14.08 -15.27 1.78
N PRO A 89 14.01 -16.42 1.09
CA PRO A 89 13.34 -17.59 1.64
C PRO A 89 13.93 -17.98 2.99
N GLY A 90 13.07 -18.20 3.98
CA GLY A 90 13.47 -18.52 5.36
C GLY A 90 13.82 -17.34 6.24
N ASP A 91 13.83 -16.09 5.72
CA ASP A 91 14.01 -14.91 6.55
C ASP A 91 12.91 -14.82 7.61
N LYS A 92 13.31 -14.53 8.84
CA LYS A 92 12.39 -14.36 9.96
C LYS A 92 11.77 -12.97 9.94
N VAL A 93 10.46 -12.92 10.13
CA VAL A 93 9.70 -11.67 10.21
C VAL A 93 8.77 -11.67 11.43
N LEU A 94 8.50 -10.49 11.99
CA LEU A 94 7.61 -10.30 13.13
C LEU A 94 6.31 -9.64 12.66
N MET A 95 5.17 -10.26 12.97
CA MET A 95 3.85 -9.79 12.55
C MET A 95 2.83 -9.92 13.69
N ALA A 96 1.88 -8.98 13.78
CA ALA A 96 0.74 -9.11 14.68
C ALA A 96 -0.50 -9.58 13.89
N ARG A 97 -1.24 -10.54 14.44
CA ARG A 97 -2.55 -10.95 13.93
C ARG A 97 -3.65 -10.32 14.79
N HIS A 98 -4.31 -9.30 14.26
CA HIS A 98 -5.34 -8.56 15.02
C HIS A 98 -6.60 -8.25 14.19
N GLY A 99 -6.72 -8.86 13.02
CA GLY A 99 -7.88 -8.79 12.15
C GLY A 99 -7.66 -9.52 10.82
N GLN A 100 -8.55 -9.30 9.87
CA GLN A 100 -8.58 -10.06 8.62
C GLN A 100 -7.39 -9.76 7.72
N PHE A 101 -6.99 -8.48 7.57
CA PHE A 101 -5.94 -8.13 6.61
C PHE A 101 -4.55 -8.44 7.16
N SER A 102 -4.33 -8.24 8.45
CA SER A 102 -3.12 -8.72 9.11
C SER A 102 -2.98 -10.25 9.00
N HIS A 103 -4.08 -11.01 9.15
CA HIS A 103 -4.09 -12.46 8.95
C HIS A 103 -3.73 -12.85 7.50
N LEU A 104 -4.35 -12.22 6.50
CA LEU A 104 -4.08 -12.50 5.09
C LEU A 104 -2.62 -12.19 4.68
N TRP A 105 -2.02 -11.16 5.27
CA TRP A 105 -0.63 -10.83 5.00
C TRP A 105 0.33 -11.84 5.64
N ILE A 106 0.01 -12.33 6.85
CA ILE A 106 0.73 -13.46 7.48
C ILE A 106 0.67 -14.70 6.58
N ASP A 107 -0.51 -15.07 6.10
CA ASP A 107 -0.70 -16.20 5.18
C ASP A 107 0.16 -16.06 3.92
N MET A 108 0.21 -14.87 3.35
CA MET A 108 1.06 -14.60 2.18
C MET A 108 2.54 -14.76 2.52
N ALA A 109 3.00 -14.18 3.62
CA ALA A 109 4.39 -14.28 4.07
C ALA A 109 4.82 -15.74 4.25
N GLN A 110 3.97 -16.56 4.87
CA GLN A 110 4.20 -17.99 5.05
C GLN A 110 4.22 -18.76 3.70
N LYS A 111 3.28 -18.46 2.79
CA LYS A 111 3.25 -19.06 1.44
C LYS A 111 4.47 -18.71 0.60
N LEU A 112 5.05 -17.54 0.83
CA LEU A 112 6.31 -17.12 0.18
C LEU A 112 7.55 -17.69 0.88
N GLY A 113 7.37 -18.51 1.92
CA GLY A 113 8.46 -19.26 2.57
C GLY A 113 9.22 -18.46 3.63
N LEU A 114 8.61 -17.44 4.24
CA LEU A 114 9.18 -16.74 5.38
C LEU A 114 8.93 -17.49 6.70
N ASP A 115 9.84 -17.35 7.64
CA ASP A 115 9.65 -17.76 9.05
C ASP A 115 8.91 -16.62 9.79
N VAL A 116 7.61 -16.81 10.03
CA VAL A 116 6.76 -15.76 10.60
C VAL A 116 6.56 -15.97 12.09
N GLU A 117 7.15 -15.08 12.91
CA GLU A 117 6.82 -14.96 14.33
C GLU A 117 5.54 -14.12 14.48
N VAL A 118 4.45 -14.76 14.93
CA VAL A 118 3.13 -14.14 15.03
C VAL A 118 2.82 -13.81 16.49
N VAL A 119 2.45 -12.54 16.72
CA VAL A 119 1.82 -12.12 17.99
C VAL A 119 0.30 -12.10 17.77
N ASP A 120 -0.38 -13.07 18.37
CA ASP A 120 -1.84 -13.17 18.28
C ASP A 120 -2.52 -12.23 19.27
N LEU A 121 -3.49 -11.47 18.78
CA LEU A 121 -4.26 -10.49 19.56
C LEU A 121 -5.77 -10.70 19.37
N ALA A 122 -6.53 -10.24 20.34
CA ALA A 122 -7.97 -10.12 20.18
C ALA A 122 -8.28 -9.10 19.04
N TRP A 123 -9.30 -9.40 18.23
CA TRP A 123 -9.81 -8.44 17.26
C TRP A 123 -10.33 -7.19 17.97
N GLY A 124 -9.92 -6.03 17.46
CA GLY A 124 -10.20 -4.75 18.13
C GLY A 124 -8.99 -4.18 18.89
N ALA A 125 -7.90 -4.94 19.03
CA ALA A 125 -6.61 -4.43 19.53
C ALA A 125 -5.75 -3.87 18.39
N GLY A 126 -4.94 -2.85 18.70
CA GLY A 126 -3.89 -2.36 17.81
C GLY A 126 -2.59 -3.17 17.95
N VAL A 127 -1.62 -2.90 17.09
CA VAL A 127 -0.31 -3.57 17.13
C VAL A 127 0.37 -3.34 18.48
N PRO A 128 0.88 -4.39 19.14
CA PRO A 128 1.40 -4.33 20.52
C PRO A 128 2.88 -3.89 20.52
N ALA A 129 3.14 -2.59 20.37
CA ALA A 129 4.50 -2.06 20.28
C ALA A 129 5.41 -2.49 21.44
N ASN A 130 4.88 -2.58 22.67
CA ASN A 130 5.65 -3.04 23.83
C ASN A 130 6.08 -4.52 23.72
N GLU A 131 5.20 -5.37 23.19
CA GLU A 131 5.54 -6.78 22.96
C GLU A 131 6.55 -6.91 21.81
N PHE A 132 6.40 -6.10 20.76
CA PHE A 132 7.39 -6.01 19.68
C PHE A 132 8.75 -5.57 20.23
N ALA A 133 8.81 -4.53 21.08
CA ALA A 133 10.04 -4.10 21.73
C ALA A 133 10.70 -5.23 22.52
N ARG A 134 9.90 -6.01 23.28
CA ARG A 134 10.39 -7.16 24.04
C ARG A 134 10.99 -8.26 23.13
N ILE A 135 10.32 -8.59 22.04
CA ILE A 135 10.77 -9.61 21.07
C ILE A 135 12.03 -9.14 20.36
N LEU A 136 12.04 -7.91 19.84
CA LEU A 136 13.19 -7.30 19.16
C LEU A 136 14.40 -7.17 20.08
N GLY A 137 14.21 -6.74 21.32
CA GLY A 137 15.28 -6.65 22.32
C GLY A 137 15.90 -8.00 22.70
N ASN A 138 15.17 -9.10 22.51
CA ASN A 138 15.66 -10.45 22.72
C ASN A 138 16.33 -11.05 21.47
N ASP A 139 16.12 -10.50 20.29
CA ASP A 139 16.74 -10.96 19.04
C ASP A 139 18.18 -10.44 18.88
N ARG A 140 19.05 -10.81 19.80
CA ARG A 140 20.46 -10.37 19.86
C ARG A 140 21.29 -10.69 18.61
N HIS A 141 20.81 -11.57 17.75
CA HIS A 141 21.50 -11.98 16.52
C HIS A 141 20.90 -11.35 15.26
N GLY A 142 19.92 -10.46 15.39
CA GLY A 142 19.26 -9.78 14.26
C GLY A 142 18.67 -10.76 13.23
N LYS A 143 18.02 -11.83 13.72
CA LYS A 143 17.37 -12.83 12.86
C LYS A 143 16.11 -12.29 12.22
N ILE A 144 15.38 -11.43 12.93
CA ILE A 144 14.18 -10.76 12.41
C ILE A 144 14.64 -9.74 11.34
N LYS A 145 14.20 -9.92 10.09
CA LYS A 145 14.60 -9.06 8.97
C LYS A 145 13.60 -7.95 8.70
N ALA A 146 12.35 -8.16 9.06
CA ALA A 146 11.32 -7.14 8.92
C ALA A 146 10.22 -7.28 9.98
N VAL A 147 9.61 -6.14 10.32
CA VAL A 147 8.42 -6.02 11.16
C VAL A 147 7.28 -5.55 10.26
N PHE A 148 6.16 -6.27 10.26
CA PHE A 148 5.02 -5.98 9.40
C PHE A 148 3.86 -5.47 10.24
N VAL A 149 3.29 -4.33 9.84
CA VAL A 149 2.22 -3.65 10.57
C VAL A 149 1.07 -3.29 9.63
N THR A 150 -0.15 -3.68 9.98
CA THR A 150 -1.36 -3.14 9.36
C THR A 150 -1.72 -1.84 10.09
N HIS A 151 -1.57 -0.70 9.41
CA HIS A 151 -1.82 0.63 9.98
C HIS A 151 -3.28 0.82 10.37
N ASN A 152 -4.20 0.52 9.45
CA ASN A 152 -5.63 0.49 9.74
C ASN A 152 -6.22 -0.87 9.37
N GLU A 153 -6.60 -1.65 10.37
CA GLU A 153 -7.23 -2.95 10.16
C GLU A 153 -8.70 -2.77 9.78
N THR A 154 -8.99 -2.93 8.53
CA THR A 154 -10.32 -2.65 7.96
C THR A 154 -11.43 -3.48 8.61
N ALA A 155 -11.14 -4.72 9.01
CA ALA A 155 -12.15 -5.62 9.59
C ALA A 155 -12.63 -5.17 10.98
N THR A 156 -11.83 -4.38 11.68
CA THR A 156 -12.12 -3.93 13.05
C THR A 156 -12.21 -2.41 13.19
N GLY A 157 -11.72 -1.66 12.20
CA GLY A 157 -11.61 -0.20 12.24
C GLY A 157 -10.48 0.32 13.12
N VAL A 158 -9.61 -0.55 13.64
CA VAL A 158 -8.53 -0.15 14.54
C VAL A 158 -7.36 0.42 13.76
N THR A 159 -6.91 1.61 14.16
CA THR A 159 -5.68 2.23 13.67
C THR A 159 -4.56 2.01 14.67
N SER A 160 -3.47 1.38 14.20
CA SER A 160 -2.26 1.12 14.98
C SER A 160 -1.32 2.32 14.96
N ASP A 161 -0.62 2.57 16.05
CA ASP A 161 0.39 3.64 16.14
C ASP A 161 1.73 3.16 15.56
N ILE A 162 2.03 3.58 14.33
CA ILE A 162 3.27 3.21 13.63
C ILE A 162 4.49 3.85 14.28
N ALA A 163 4.37 5.06 14.83
CA ALA A 163 5.47 5.74 15.50
C ALA A 163 5.94 4.96 16.75
N LEU A 164 5.01 4.33 17.47
CA LEU A 164 5.38 3.46 18.60
C LEU A 164 6.13 2.19 18.15
N VAL A 165 5.74 1.61 17.00
CA VAL A 165 6.46 0.44 16.46
C VAL A 165 7.86 0.87 15.99
N ARG A 166 8.00 2.03 15.34
CA ARG A 166 9.32 2.58 14.98
C ARG A 166 10.18 2.76 16.22
N ARG A 167 9.62 3.36 17.28
CA ARG A 167 10.32 3.53 18.55
C ARG A 167 10.78 2.20 19.14
N ALA A 168 9.96 1.14 19.07
CA ALA A 168 10.33 -0.19 19.54
C ALA A 168 11.57 -0.74 18.81
N LEU A 169 11.67 -0.51 17.49
CA LEU A 169 12.85 -0.85 16.70
C LEU A 169 14.09 -0.04 17.13
N ASP A 170 13.92 1.27 17.29
CA ASP A 170 15.03 2.18 17.65
C ASP A 170 15.57 1.92 19.05
N GLU A 171 14.70 1.78 20.05
CA GLU A 171 15.09 1.49 21.43
C GLU A 171 15.73 0.10 21.60
N SER A 172 15.37 -0.84 20.71
CA SER A 172 15.99 -2.16 20.64
C SER A 172 17.28 -2.18 19.83
N PHE A 173 17.69 -1.06 19.22
CA PHE A 173 18.81 -0.96 18.26
C PHE A 173 18.72 -2.04 17.18
N HIS A 174 17.50 -2.27 16.66
CA HIS A 174 17.24 -3.39 15.75
C HIS A 174 17.15 -2.94 14.30
N ASP A 175 17.94 -3.58 13.42
CA ASP A 175 18.06 -3.21 12.01
C ASP A 175 16.93 -3.73 11.11
N ALA A 176 15.91 -4.41 11.62
CA ALA A 176 14.79 -4.88 10.81
C ALA A 176 14.12 -3.74 10.05
N MET A 177 13.67 -4.04 8.83
CA MET A 177 12.87 -3.10 8.06
C MET A 177 11.45 -3.00 8.65
N LEU A 178 10.82 -1.83 8.49
CA LEU A 178 9.43 -1.59 8.88
C LEU A 178 8.55 -1.57 7.63
N PHE A 179 7.67 -2.56 7.50
CA PHE A 179 6.68 -2.69 6.42
C PHE A 179 5.31 -2.30 6.95
N VAL A 180 4.63 -1.42 6.24
CA VAL A 180 3.30 -0.94 6.64
C VAL A 180 2.27 -1.18 5.54
N ASP A 181 1.24 -1.94 5.88
CA ASP A 181 0.01 -1.96 5.11
C ASP A 181 -0.83 -0.72 5.42
N GLY A 182 -0.80 0.22 4.49
CA GLY A 182 -1.59 1.44 4.50
C GLY A 182 -2.73 1.44 3.49
N VAL A 183 -3.17 0.27 3.01
CA VAL A 183 -4.19 0.17 1.96
C VAL A 183 -5.47 0.92 2.33
N SER A 184 -5.94 0.83 3.56
CA SER A 184 -7.14 1.53 4.01
C SER A 184 -6.86 2.83 4.78
N SER A 185 -5.61 3.26 4.90
CA SER A 185 -5.24 4.47 5.65
C SER A 185 -4.59 5.56 4.79
N ILE A 186 -3.64 5.21 3.91
CA ILE A 186 -2.93 6.20 3.09
C ILE A 186 -3.93 6.93 2.18
N GLY A 187 -3.89 8.27 2.23
CA GLY A 187 -4.84 9.14 1.54
C GLY A 187 -6.12 9.46 2.34
N SER A 188 -6.30 8.86 3.54
CA SER A 188 -7.47 9.08 4.40
C SER A 188 -7.11 9.38 5.85
N ILE A 189 -6.13 8.67 6.40
CA ILE A 189 -5.60 8.83 7.75
C ILE A 189 -4.18 9.37 7.62
N ASP A 190 -3.72 10.15 8.59
CA ASP A 190 -2.34 10.69 8.60
C ASP A 190 -1.34 9.54 8.53
N PHE A 191 -0.45 9.62 7.56
CA PHE A 191 0.63 8.66 7.33
C PHE A 191 1.91 9.42 7.01
N ARG A 192 3.02 9.07 7.65
CA ARG A 192 4.27 9.82 7.58
C ARG A 192 5.44 8.88 7.34
N MET A 193 5.69 8.56 6.09
CA MET A 193 6.68 7.54 5.72
C MET A 193 8.06 7.84 6.28
N ASP A 194 8.61 9.04 6.01
CA ASP A 194 9.97 9.38 6.42
C ASP A 194 10.06 9.59 7.94
N GLU A 195 9.11 10.31 8.54
CA GLU A 195 9.11 10.60 9.97
C GLU A 195 9.02 9.33 10.83
N TRP A 196 8.24 8.34 10.37
CA TRP A 196 8.10 7.05 11.06
C TRP A 196 9.11 6.00 10.60
N GLY A 197 10.08 6.37 9.77
CA GLY A 197 11.11 5.46 9.27
C GLY A 197 10.55 4.19 8.64
N VAL A 198 9.46 4.33 7.86
CA VAL A 198 8.83 3.20 7.17
C VAL A 198 9.65 2.85 5.94
N ASP A 199 10.04 1.59 5.83
CA ASP A 199 10.85 1.12 4.70
C ASP A 199 10.00 0.76 3.49
N LEU A 200 8.85 0.15 3.72
CA LEU A 200 7.89 -0.21 2.67
C LEU A 200 6.47 0.14 3.11
N ALA A 201 5.80 1.00 2.34
CA ALA A 201 4.44 1.46 2.60
C ALA A 201 3.53 1.07 1.43
N VAL A 202 2.53 0.24 1.70
CA VAL A 202 1.63 -0.30 0.67
C VAL A 202 0.29 0.39 0.68
N THR A 203 -0.22 0.75 -0.51
CA THR A 203 -1.61 1.21 -0.67
C THR A 203 -2.21 0.74 -2.00
N GLY A 204 -3.50 1.05 -2.21
CA GLY A 204 -4.24 0.68 -3.40
C GLY A 204 -5.21 1.76 -3.86
N SER A 205 -5.48 1.77 -5.16
CA SER A 205 -6.27 2.83 -5.81
C SER A 205 -7.72 2.94 -5.32
N GLN A 206 -8.34 1.82 -4.90
CA GLN A 206 -9.77 1.73 -4.60
C GLN A 206 -10.17 2.17 -3.19
N LYS A 207 -9.26 2.81 -2.46
CA LYS A 207 -9.46 3.30 -1.09
C LYS A 207 -9.37 4.83 -1.06
N GLY A 208 -8.44 5.41 -0.31
CA GLY A 208 -8.29 6.85 -0.16
C GLY A 208 -8.08 7.63 -1.45
N PHE A 209 -7.59 6.99 -2.50
CA PHE A 209 -7.42 7.61 -3.83
C PHE A 209 -8.69 7.65 -4.68
N MET A 210 -9.80 7.08 -4.24
CA MET A 210 -11.11 7.19 -4.88
C MET A 210 -11.15 6.74 -6.34
N LEU A 211 -10.38 5.74 -6.71
CA LEU A 211 -10.31 5.14 -8.04
C LEU A 211 -10.95 3.73 -8.05
N PRO A 212 -11.23 3.16 -9.22
CA PRO A 212 -11.43 1.72 -9.32
C PRO A 212 -10.19 0.95 -8.83
N ALA A 213 -10.38 -0.31 -8.42
CA ALA A 213 -9.27 -1.22 -8.21
C ALA A 213 -8.49 -1.46 -9.51
N GLY A 214 -7.20 -1.69 -9.41
CA GLY A 214 -6.35 -1.99 -10.57
C GLY A 214 -4.98 -1.33 -10.51
N LEU A 215 -4.71 -0.53 -9.45
CA LEU A 215 -3.41 0.09 -9.24
C LEU A 215 -2.98 -0.11 -7.79
N GLY A 216 -1.85 -0.78 -7.59
CA GLY A 216 -1.14 -0.85 -6.33
C GLY A 216 -0.03 0.20 -6.30
N MET A 217 0.15 0.86 -5.17
CA MET A 217 1.19 1.87 -4.98
C MET A 217 2.05 1.52 -3.78
N LEU A 218 3.35 1.68 -3.91
CA LEU A 218 4.33 1.26 -2.92
C LEU A 218 5.34 2.38 -2.70
N GLY A 219 5.41 2.89 -1.46
CA GLY A 219 6.51 3.72 -1.00
C GLY A 219 7.69 2.83 -0.61
N VAL A 220 8.90 3.16 -1.07
CA VAL A 220 10.11 2.35 -0.91
C VAL A 220 11.24 3.23 -0.40
N SER A 221 11.80 2.94 0.78
CA SER A 221 12.95 3.66 1.35
C SER A 221 14.25 3.31 0.65
N ALA A 222 15.28 4.12 0.83
CA ALA A 222 16.62 3.81 0.37
C ALA A 222 17.16 2.48 0.96
N LYS A 223 16.82 2.19 2.23
CA LYS A 223 17.17 0.92 2.89
C LYS A 223 16.50 -0.28 2.21
N ALA A 224 15.22 -0.17 1.87
CA ALA A 224 14.49 -1.22 1.14
C ALA A 224 15.02 -1.40 -0.29
N MET A 225 15.39 -0.32 -0.98
CA MET A 225 16.05 -0.40 -2.28
C MET A 225 17.40 -1.13 -2.22
N ALA A 226 18.22 -0.81 -1.22
CA ALA A 226 19.49 -1.52 -1.00
C ALA A 226 19.29 -3.01 -0.68
N ALA A 227 18.27 -3.35 0.12
CA ALA A 227 17.91 -4.76 0.37
C ALA A 227 17.51 -5.48 -0.93
N ALA A 228 16.83 -4.79 -1.84
CA ALA A 228 16.38 -5.35 -3.11
C ALA A 228 17.53 -5.77 -4.04
N GLU A 229 18.71 -5.18 -3.91
CA GLU A 229 19.90 -5.55 -4.70
C GLU A 229 20.42 -6.96 -4.36
N THR A 230 20.16 -7.43 -3.15
CA THR A 230 20.71 -8.69 -2.64
C THR A 230 19.66 -9.77 -2.37
N ALA A 231 18.38 -9.41 -2.41
CA ALA A 231 17.26 -10.32 -2.17
C ALA A 231 17.18 -11.43 -3.24
N LYS A 232 16.93 -12.67 -2.79
CA LYS A 232 17.02 -13.88 -3.61
C LYS A 232 15.67 -14.50 -3.97
N MET A 233 14.56 -13.95 -3.47
CA MET A 233 13.24 -14.44 -3.87
C MET A 233 13.03 -14.22 -5.37
N ARG A 234 12.39 -15.19 -6.03
CA ARG A 234 12.05 -15.08 -7.44
C ARG A 234 10.96 -14.06 -7.65
N ARG A 235 11.17 -13.15 -8.56
CA ARG A 235 10.24 -12.14 -9.01
C ARG A 235 10.47 -11.85 -10.50
N ALA A 236 9.46 -11.39 -11.18
CA ALA A 236 9.56 -10.99 -12.58
C ALA A 236 8.67 -9.77 -12.85
N TYR A 237 7.36 -9.87 -12.56
CA TYR A 237 6.43 -8.78 -12.78
C TYR A 237 6.61 -7.63 -11.78
N PHE A 238 6.79 -7.94 -10.50
CA PHE A 238 6.93 -6.97 -9.41
C PHE A 238 8.40 -6.61 -9.13
N ASP A 239 9.26 -6.54 -10.14
CA ASP A 239 10.70 -6.26 -9.94
C ASP A 239 10.96 -4.77 -9.72
N PHE A 240 11.57 -4.42 -8.56
CA PHE A 240 11.88 -3.03 -8.20
C PHE A 240 12.97 -2.43 -9.09
N ALA A 241 13.97 -3.22 -9.50
CA ALA A 241 15.07 -2.71 -10.32
C ALA A 241 14.58 -2.34 -11.72
N ASP A 242 13.74 -3.19 -12.32
CA ASP A 242 13.14 -2.91 -13.62
C ASP A 242 12.20 -1.70 -13.55
N MET A 243 11.37 -1.63 -12.49
CA MET A 243 10.46 -0.52 -12.27
C MET A 243 11.22 0.78 -12.04
N ALA A 244 12.20 0.81 -11.14
CA ALA A 244 12.99 2.00 -10.84
C ALA A 244 13.71 2.54 -12.09
N ARG A 245 14.31 1.64 -12.89
CA ARG A 245 14.99 2.01 -14.15
C ARG A 245 14.02 2.68 -15.13
N ALA A 246 12.84 2.10 -15.34
CA ALA A 246 11.85 2.63 -16.27
C ALA A 246 11.22 3.93 -15.75
N ASN A 247 10.90 4.01 -14.46
CA ASN A 247 10.25 5.17 -13.85
C ASN A 247 11.13 6.43 -13.82
N THR A 248 12.45 6.30 -13.97
CA THR A 248 13.38 7.46 -14.07
C THR A 248 12.94 8.45 -15.16
N THR A 249 12.37 7.97 -16.23
CA THR A 249 11.88 8.75 -17.36
C THR A 249 10.35 8.75 -17.50
N GLY A 250 9.64 8.30 -16.46
CA GLY A 250 8.18 8.24 -16.45
C GLY A 250 7.57 7.04 -17.17
N TYR A 251 8.40 6.09 -17.64
CA TYR A 251 7.89 4.90 -18.34
C TYR A 251 7.81 3.68 -17.41
N PHE A 252 7.28 2.58 -17.94
CA PHE A 252 7.07 1.33 -17.25
C PHE A 252 7.71 0.17 -18.01
N PRO A 253 8.19 -0.89 -17.34
CA PRO A 253 8.78 -2.04 -18.02
C PRO A 253 7.77 -2.86 -18.84
N TYR A 254 6.46 -2.65 -18.60
CA TYR A 254 5.33 -3.29 -19.28
C TYR A 254 4.16 -2.32 -19.40
N THR A 255 3.11 -2.70 -20.13
CA THR A 255 1.95 -1.84 -20.40
C THR A 255 1.24 -1.42 -19.10
N PRO A 256 1.20 -0.13 -18.77
CA PRO A 256 0.53 0.37 -17.59
C PRO A 256 -0.97 0.65 -17.84
N PRO A 257 -1.79 0.80 -16.78
CA PRO A 257 -3.21 1.10 -16.90
C PRO A 257 -3.44 2.60 -17.13
N VAL A 258 -3.24 3.08 -18.36
CA VAL A 258 -3.22 4.50 -18.75
C VAL A 258 -4.44 5.27 -18.23
N GLN A 259 -5.65 4.71 -18.40
CA GLN A 259 -6.89 5.36 -17.97
C GLN A 259 -6.91 5.58 -16.44
N LEU A 260 -6.39 4.61 -15.65
CA LEU A 260 -6.28 4.78 -14.20
C LEU A 260 -5.29 5.89 -13.83
N PHE A 261 -4.24 6.13 -14.62
CA PHE A 261 -3.31 7.22 -14.38
C PHE A 261 -3.95 8.60 -14.60
N HIS A 262 -4.79 8.76 -15.62
CA HIS A 262 -5.58 9.98 -15.77
C HIS A 262 -6.56 10.18 -14.60
N GLY A 263 -7.21 9.10 -14.16
CA GLY A 263 -8.04 9.13 -12.96
C GLY A 263 -7.25 9.49 -11.71
N LEU A 264 -6.04 8.91 -11.54
CA LEU A 264 -5.14 9.20 -10.42
C LEU A 264 -4.69 10.66 -10.43
N ARG A 265 -4.36 11.22 -11.61
CA ARG A 265 -4.04 12.64 -11.72
C ARG A 265 -5.18 13.49 -11.15
N ARG A 266 -6.41 13.23 -11.58
CA ARG A 266 -7.57 13.98 -11.10
C ARG A 266 -7.88 13.77 -9.62
N ALA A 267 -7.65 12.55 -9.11
CA ALA A 267 -7.79 12.27 -7.68
C ALA A 267 -6.75 13.04 -6.85
N LEU A 268 -5.48 13.02 -7.27
CA LEU A 268 -4.39 13.76 -6.60
C LEU A 268 -4.62 15.28 -6.64
N ASP A 269 -5.06 15.84 -7.76
CA ASP A 269 -5.42 17.26 -7.85
C ASP A 269 -6.44 17.62 -6.75
N ARG A 270 -7.52 16.84 -6.65
CA ARG A 270 -8.55 17.06 -5.62
C ARG A 270 -8.03 16.92 -4.20
N MET A 271 -7.18 15.92 -3.95
CA MET A 271 -6.61 15.68 -2.63
C MET A 271 -5.67 16.83 -2.21
N LEU A 272 -4.83 17.27 -3.12
CA LEU A 272 -3.86 18.35 -2.85
C LEU A 272 -4.55 19.73 -2.77
N ASP A 273 -5.59 19.95 -3.56
CA ASP A 273 -6.42 21.17 -3.48
C ASP A 273 -7.18 21.27 -2.15
N GLU A 274 -7.76 20.15 -1.66
CA GLU A 274 -8.38 20.10 -0.32
C GLU A 274 -7.32 20.25 0.79
N GLY A 275 -6.12 19.72 0.53
CA GLY A 275 -5.02 19.62 1.49
C GLY A 275 -5.13 18.38 2.38
N MET A 276 -4.02 17.63 2.53
CA MET A 276 -4.00 16.35 3.24
C MET A 276 -4.47 16.46 4.69
N GLU A 277 -4.11 17.51 5.40
CA GLU A 277 -4.53 17.72 6.80
C GLU A 277 -6.05 17.94 6.93
N ASN A 278 -6.67 18.62 5.96
CA ASN A 278 -8.12 18.78 5.91
C ASN A 278 -8.83 17.44 5.63
N ILE A 279 -8.26 16.61 4.75
CA ILE A 279 -8.76 15.25 4.49
C ILE A 279 -8.71 14.44 5.77
N PHE A 280 -7.59 14.41 6.49
CA PHE A 280 -7.45 13.67 7.75
C PHE A 280 -8.44 14.16 8.82
N ALA A 281 -8.59 15.49 8.95
CA ALA A 281 -9.55 16.08 9.89
C ALA A 281 -11.00 15.69 9.54
N ARG A 282 -11.34 15.70 8.24
CA ARG A 282 -12.66 15.30 7.76
C ARG A 282 -12.94 13.83 8.05
N HIS A 283 -12.00 12.92 7.76
CA HIS A 283 -12.16 11.49 8.05
C HIS A 283 -12.30 11.23 9.55
N ARG A 284 -11.46 11.85 10.38
CA ARG A 284 -11.54 11.72 11.85
C ARG A 284 -12.91 12.18 12.41
N ARG A 285 -13.51 13.22 11.82
CA ARG A 285 -14.82 13.71 12.24
C ARG A 285 -15.96 12.78 11.82
N LEU A 286 -15.79 12.03 10.72
CA LEU A 286 -16.83 11.16 10.16
C LEU A 286 -16.76 9.72 10.68
N ALA A 287 -15.61 9.31 11.21
CA ALA A 287 -15.42 8.02 11.86
C ALA A 287 -15.87 8.06 13.33
#